data_afc1f35748c200721a3187db0c9b018d
#
_entry.id   afc1f35748c200721a3187db0c9b018d
#
_cell.length_a   1.000
_cell.length_b   1.000
_cell.length_c   1.000
_cell.angle_alpha   90.00
_cell.angle_beta   90.00
_cell.angle_gamma   90.00
#
_symmetry.space_group_name_H-M   'P 1'
#
loop_
_entity.id
_entity.type
_entity.pdbx_description
1 polymer ?
#
loop_
_entity_poly.entity_id
_entity_poly.type
_entity_poly.pdbx_seq_one_letter_code
_entity_poly.pdbx_strand_id
1 'polypeptide(L)'
;VTQLLSIRPIKELPEQIVELEAQAVREGFRFVTRLITEWQDHSNRFDQPGECLLGVFCNEQLVAIGGVSSDPYAGPTVGRLRRVFVAPAMRGRHVGKDLVQALLKHAELAFEAVHVFTDTPKAAAFYLRCGFDQVADSTATHVRTSRRR
;
A
#
# COMPACT_ATOMS: atom_id res chain seq x y z
N VAL A 1 21.99 0.46 -18.38
CA VAL A 1 20.66 -0.03 -18.78
C VAL A 1 19.58 0.68 -17.97
N THR A 2 18.69 1.37 -18.66
CA THR A 2 17.60 2.07 -18.02
C THR A 2 16.50 1.07 -17.62
N GLN A 3 16.13 1.08 -16.35
CA GLN A 3 15.01 0.28 -15.87
C GLN A 3 13.71 1.03 -16.14
N LEU A 4 12.72 0.36 -16.72
CA LEU A 4 11.41 0.93 -16.96
C LEU A 4 10.49 0.58 -15.79
N LEU A 5 10.20 1.59 -14.97
CA LEU A 5 9.26 1.47 -13.86
C LEU A 5 7.91 2.03 -14.28
N SER A 6 6.85 1.29 -13.98
CA SER A 6 5.50 1.78 -14.16
C SER A 6 4.64 1.41 -12.96
N ILE A 7 3.75 2.32 -12.57
CA ILE A 7 2.77 2.09 -11.50
C ILE A 7 1.43 1.91 -12.18
N ARG A 8 0.79 0.76 -11.95
CA ARG A 8 -0.45 0.40 -12.64
C ARG A 8 -1.53 -0.04 -11.66
N PRO A 9 -2.79 0.30 -11.93
CA PRO A 9 -3.89 -0.26 -11.15
C PRO A 9 -4.01 -1.77 -11.39
N ILE A 10 -4.26 -2.50 -10.32
CA ILE A 10 -4.46 -3.94 -10.36
C ILE A 10 -5.96 -4.21 -10.31
N LYS A 11 -6.51 -4.67 -11.44
CA LYS A 11 -7.92 -5.07 -11.55
C LYS A 11 -8.08 -6.56 -11.36
N GLU A 12 -7.08 -7.33 -11.76
CA GLU A 12 -6.98 -8.76 -11.51
C GLU A 12 -5.62 -9.04 -10.92
N LEU A 13 -5.59 -9.82 -9.85
CA LEU A 13 -4.34 -10.10 -9.14
C LEU A 13 -3.43 -10.93 -10.03
N PRO A 14 -2.25 -10.43 -10.41
CA PRO A 14 -1.38 -11.16 -11.33
C PRO A 14 -0.76 -12.37 -10.64
N GLU A 15 -0.43 -13.40 -11.44
CA GLU A 15 0.22 -14.61 -10.92
C GLU A 15 1.55 -14.28 -10.25
N GLN A 16 2.23 -13.24 -10.69
CA GLN A 16 3.48 -12.78 -10.13
C GLN A 16 3.39 -12.42 -8.63
N ILE A 17 2.18 -12.21 -8.10
CA ILE A 17 2.00 -11.91 -6.68
C ILE A 17 2.56 -13.03 -5.79
N VAL A 18 2.61 -14.25 -6.29
CA VAL A 18 3.12 -15.40 -5.54
C VAL A 18 4.60 -15.21 -5.18
N GLU A 19 5.38 -14.60 -6.08
CA GLU A 19 6.79 -14.33 -5.80
C GLU A 19 6.95 -13.24 -4.72
N LEU A 20 6.14 -12.19 -4.77
CA LEU A 20 6.15 -11.18 -3.71
C LEU A 20 5.71 -11.79 -2.37
N GLU A 21 4.72 -12.66 -2.40
CA GLU A 21 4.29 -13.38 -1.20
C GLU A 21 5.44 -14.18 -0.59
N ALA A 22 6.18 -14.93 -1.40
CA ALA A 22 7.29 -15.72 -0.92
C ALA A 22 8.36 -14.84 -0.27
N GLN A 23 8.65 -13.70 -0.88
CA GLN A 23 9.62 -12.74 -0.33
C GLN A 23 9.15 -12.14 0.99
N ALA A 24 7.87 -11.79 1.09
CA ALA A 24 7.29 -11.24 2.31
C ALA A 24 7.30 -12.27 3.44
N VAL A 25 6.94 -13.52 3.15
CA VAL A 25 6.94 -14.60 4.12
C VAL A 25 8.34 -14.85 4.67
N ARG A 26 9.36 -14.80 3.82
CA ARG A 26 10.76 -14.93 4.25
C ARG A 26 11.17 -13.86 5.25
N GLU A 27 10.52 -12.69 5.20
CA GLU A 27 10.77 -11.58 6.13
C GLU A 27 9.83 -11.61 7.34
N GLY A 28 8.97 -12.63 7.45
CA GLY A 28 8.05 -12.77 8.57
C GLY A 28 6.73 -12.03 8.40
N PHE A 29 6.43 -11.54 7.20
CA PHE A 29 5.20 -10.79 6.95
C PHE A 29 4.12 -11.69 6.33
N ARG A 30 2.89 -11.53 6.81
CA ARG A 30 1.76 -12.30 6.33
C ARG A 30 0.74 -11.47 5.54
N PHE A 31 0.98 -10.19 5.40
CA PHE A 31 -0.04 -9.32 4.80
C PHE A 31 -0.19 -9.52 3.29
N VAL A 32 0.84 -10.00 2.58
CA VAL A 32 0.68 -10.34 1.16
C VAL A 32 -0.13 -11.63 1.02
N THR A 33 0.07 -12.60 1.91
CA THR A 33 -0.76 -13.80 1.96
C THR A 33 -2.23 -13.44 2.19
N ARG A 34 -2.49 -12.50 3.11
CA ARG A 34 -3.85 -12.02 3.37
C ARG A 34 -4.45 -11.34 2.14
N LEU A 35 -3.65 -10.57 1.40
CA LEU A 35 -4.10 -9.94 0.16
C LEU A 35 -4.63 -11.00 -0.81
N ILE A 36 -3.86 -12.08 -1.00
CA ILE A 36 -4.23 -13.15 -1.91
C ILE A 36 -5.51 -13.86 -1.43
N THR A 37 -5.56 -14.21 -0.14
CA THR A 37 -6.71 -14.91 0.43
C THR A 37 -7.99 -14.07 0.31
N GLU A 38 -7.91 -12.79 0.67
CA GLU A 38 -9.06 -11.90 0.60
C GLU A 38 -9.49 -11.64 -0.83
N TRP A 39 -8.55 -11.64 -1.77
CA TRP A 39 -8.88 -11.52 -3.18
C TRP A 39 -9.64 -12.75 -3.66
N GLN A 40 -9.19 -13.94 -3.28
CA GLN A 40 -9.80 -15.20 -3.68
C GLN A 40 -11.20 -15.39 -3.09
N ASP A 41 -11.40 -14.99 -1.84
CA ASP A 41 -12.69 -15.14 -1.16
C ASP A 41 -13.61 -13.93 -1.33
N HIS A 42 -13.20 -12.94 -2.12
CA HIS A 42 -13.95 -11.71 -2.42
C HIS A 42 -14.18 -10.80 -1.22
N SER A 43 -13.52 -11.01 -0.08
CA SER A 43 -13.73 -10.17 1.10
C SER A 43 -13.09 -8.79 0.96
N ASN A 44 -12.03 -8.66 0.16
CA ASN A 44 -11.44 -7.36 -0.16
C ASN A 44 -10.69 -7.43 -1.47
N ARG A 45 -11.18 -6.69 -2.46
CA ARG A 45 -10.53 -6.55 -3.78
C ARG A 45 -10.19 -5.10 -4.09
N PHE A 46 -10.24 -4.21 -3.08
CA PHE A 46 -9.93 -2.79 -3.26
C PHE A 46 -10.74 -2.16 -4.39
N ASP A 47 -11.98 -2.59 -4.55
CA ASP A 47 -12.84 -2.20 -5.67
C ASP A 47 -14.07 -1.37 -5.25
N GLN A 48 -14.17 -1.01 -3.98
CA GLN A 48 -15.22 -0.12 -3.52
C GLN A 48 -14.86 1.33 -3.86
N PRO A 49 -15.85 2.26 -3.87
CA PRO A 49 -15.59 3.65 -4.22
C PRO A 49 -14.42 4.24 -3.40
N GLY A 50 -13.46 4.85 -4.11
CA GLY A 50 -12.28 5.45 -3.51
C GLY A 50 -11.14 4.49 -3.23
N GLU A 51 -11.38 3.19 -3.31
CA GLU A 51 -10.34 2.18 -3.07
C GLU A 51 -9.55 1.88 -4.34
N CYS A 52 -8.31 1.45 -4.17
CA CYS A 52 -7.53 0.93 -5.29
C CYS A 52 -6.39 0.05 -4.79
N LEU A 53 -5.92 -0.82 -5.66
CA LEU A 53 -4.69 -1.58 -5.48
C LEU A 53 -3.77 -1.21 -6.62
N LEU A 54 -2.53 -0.82 -6.31
CA LEU A 54 -1.53 -0.46 -7.30
C LEU A 54 -0.37 -1.45 -7.25
N GLY A 55 0.16 -1.78 -8.41
CA GLY A 55 1.39 -2.55 -8.52
C GLY A 55 2.47 -1.72 -9.20
N VAL A 56 3.72 -1.90 -8.80
CA VAL A 56 4.87 -1.34 -9.49
C VAL A 56 5.54 -2.44 -10.28
N PHE A 57 5.75 -2.18 -11.56
CA PHE A 57 6.37 -3.12 -12.48
C PHE A 57 7.71 -2.56 -12.96
N CYS A 58 8.73 -3.37 -12.91
CA CYS A 58 10.05 -3.06 -13.45
C CYS A 58 10.30 -4.01 -14.62
N ASN A 59 10.32 -3.47 -15.84
CA ASN A 59 10.48 -4.28 -17.05
C ASN A 59 9.47 -5.43 -17.09
N GLU A 60 8.20 -5.12 -16.79
CA GLU A 60 7.06 -6.04 -16.75
C GLU A 60 7.07 -7.04 -15.58
N GLN A 61 8.03 -6.94 -14.67
CA GLN A 61 8.06 -7.75 -13.46
C GLN A 61 7.46 -6.99 -12.30
N LEU A 62 6.51 -7.61 -11.59
CA LEU A 62 5.89 -7.03 -10.41
C LEU A 62 6.92 -6.97 -9.28
N VAL A 63 7.23 -5.75 -8.81
CA VAL A 63 8.26 -5.54 -7.79
C VAL A 63 7.73 -4.88 -6.52
N ALA A 64 6.50 -4.38 -6.54
CA ALA A 64 5.88 -3.80 -5.34
C ALA A 64 4.36 -3.83 -5.49
N ILE A 65 3.68 -3.81 -4.37
CA ILE A 65 2.23 -3.82 -4.29
C ILE A 65 1.79 -2.94 -3.12
N GLY A 66 0.63 -2.35 -3.21
CA GLY A 66 0.05 -1.60 -2.11
C GLY A 66 -1.35 -1.15 -2.46
N GLY A 67 -2.17 -0.97 -1.43
CA GLY A 67 -3.55 -0.56 -1.62
C GLY A 67 -4.02 0.48 -0.63
N VAL A 68 -5.11 1.13 -0.98
CA VAL A 68 -5.88 1.98 -0.08
C VAL A 68 -7.32 1.48 -0.07
N SER A 69 -7.85 1.29 1.12
CA SER A 69 -9.25 0.89 1.31
C SER A 69 -9.90 1.82 2.31
N SER A 70 -11.23 1.76 2.44
CA SER A 70 -11.92 2.44 3.52
C SER A 70 -11.42 1.90 4.85
N ASP A 71 -11.23 2.80 5.83
CA ASP A 71 -10.78 2.38 7.15
C ASP A 71 -11.97 1.83 7.94
N PRO A 72 -11.96 0.54 8.32
CA PRO A 72 -13.10 -0.04 9.03
C PRO A 72 -13.28 0.50 10.45
N TYR A 73 -12.28 1.21 10.98
CA TYR A 73 -12.30 1.73 12.35
C TYR A 73 -12.68 3.21 12.44
N ALA A 74 -12.56 3.95 11.34
CA ALA A 74 -12.64 5.41 11.37
C ALA A 74 -13.76 6.00 10.50
N GLY A 75 -14.53 5.16 9.84
CA GLY A 75 -15.67 5.60 9.04
C GLY A 75 -15.37 5.89 7.58
N PRO A 76 -16.40 6.29 6.81
CA PRO A 76 -16.33 6.29 5.34
C PRO A 76 -15.47 7.41 4.74
N THR A 77 -15.11 8.43 5.51
CA THR A 77 -14.30 9.55 5.01
C THR A 77 -12.80 9.31 5.19
N VAL A 78 -12.42 8.18 5.80
CA VAL A 78 -11.03 7.87 6.09
C VAL A 78 -10.60 6.63 5.31
N GLY A 79 -9.50 6.76 4.60
CA GLY A 79 -8.86 5.63 3.93
C GLY A 79 -7.77 5.01 4.80
N ARG A 80 -7.32 3.84 4.42
CA ARG A 80 -6.27 3.12 5.13
C ARG A 80 -5.32 2.50 4.13
N LEU A 81 -4.03 2.78 4.28
CA LEU A 81 -3.02 2.08 3.50
C LEU A 81 -2.88 0.66 4.00
N ARG A 82 -2.86 -0.27 3.06
CA ARG A 82 -2.77 -1.70 3.37
C ARG A 82 -1.90 -2.42 2.37
N ARG A 83 -1.25 -3.48 2.82
CA ARG A 83 -0.56 -4.44 1.97
C ARG A 83 0.58 -3.82 1.16
N VAL A 84 1.26 -2.81 1.70
CA VAL A 84 2.39 -2.17 1.04
C VAL A 84 3.63 -3.04 1.23
N PHE A 85 4.16 -3.54 0.13
CA PHE A 85 5.38 -4.36 0.14
C PHE A 85 6.22 -4.07 -1.10
N VAL A 86 7.52 -3.87 -0.89
CA VAL A 86 8.50 -3.67 -1.97
C VAL A 86 9.47 -4.84 -1.94
N ALA A 87 9.71 -5.45 -3.11
CA ALA A 87 10.68 -6.53 -3.23
C ALA A 87 12.05 -6.06 -2.69
N PRO A 88 12.74 -6.90 -1.91
CA PRO A 88 14.01 -6.51 -1.30
C PRO A 88 15.04 -5.95 -2.29
N ALA A 89 15.10 -6.52 -3.50
CA ALA A 89 16.04 -6.08 -4.53
C ALA A 89 15.76 -4.66 -5.04
N MET A 90 14.56 -4.13 -4.79
CA MET A 90 14.15 -2.80 -5.28
C MET A 90 14.15 -1.73 -4.19
N ARG A 91 14.55 -2.08 -2.99
CA ARG A 91 14.60 -1.13 -1.87
C ARG A 91 15.77 -0.17 -2.04
N GLY A 92 15.62 1.04 -1.47
CA GLY A 92 16.62 2.09 -1.61
C GLY A 92 16.58 2.82 -2.94
N ARG A 93 15.55 2.59 -3.77
CA ARG A 93 15.39 3.20 -5.09
C ARG A 93 14.13 4.05 -5.19
N HIS A 94 13.58 4.47 -4.06
CA HIS A 94 12.36 5.28 -3.96
C HIS A 94 11.09 4.62 -4.53
N VAL A 95 11.12 3.33 -4.82
CA VAL A 95 9.95 2.61 -5.35
C VAL A 95 8.78 2.65 -4.37
N GLY A 96 9.05 2.37 -3.09
CA GLY A 96 8.01 2.42 -2.06
C GLY A 96 7.42 3.81 -1.88
N LYS A 97 8.28 4.83 -1.88
CA LYS A 97 7.84 6.22 -1.75
C LYS A 97 6.95 6.62 -2.92
N ASP A 98 7.35 6.29 -4.14
CA ASP A 98 6.58 6.61 -5.33
C ASP A 98 5.22 5.90 -5.32
N LEU A 99 5.21 4.64 -4.89
CA LEU A 99 3.97 3.87 -4.74
C LEU A 99 3.03 4.52 -3.73
N VAL A 100 3.54 4.87 -2.55
CA VAL A 100 2.72 5.50 -1.50
C VAL A 100 2.20 6.85 -1.96
N GLN A 101 3.02 7.66 -2.64
CA GLN A 101 2.56 8.94 -3.17
C GLN A 101 1.44 8.76 -4.21
N ALA A 102 1.54 7.75 -5.06
CA ALA A 102 0.48 7.46 -6.03
C ALA A 102 -0.81 7.02 -5.34
N LEU A 103 -0.70 6.20 -4.28
CA LEU A 103 -1.86 5.78 -3.49
C LEU A 103 -2.52 6.97 -2.79
N LEU A 104 -1.72 7.86 -2.21
CA LEU A 104 -2.23 9.05 -1.53
C LEU A 104 -2.92 10.00 -2.50
N LYS A 105 -2.36 10.17 -3.70
CA LYS A 105 -2.97 11.00 -4.73
C LYS A 105 -4.32 10.45 -5.14
N HIS A 106 -4.44 9.14 -5.29
CA HIS A 106 -5.72 8.50 -5.58
C HIS A 106 -6.69 8.70 -4.41
N ALA A 107 -6.21 8.50 -3.18
CA ALA A 107 -7.05 8.58 -1.98
C ALA A 107 -7.64 9.97 -1.77
N GLU A 108 -6.94 11.04 -2.15
CA GLU A 108 -7.43 12.41 -2.02
C GLU A 108 -8.78 12.64 -2.71
N LEU A 109 -9.08 11.85 -3.73
CA LEU A 109 -10.33 11.99 -4.49
C LEU A 109 -11.55 11.57 -3.66
N ALA A 110 -11.39 10.75 -2.65
CA ALA A 110 -12.49 10.16 -1.91
C ALA A 110 -12.37 10.27 -0.39
N PHE A 111 -11.16 10.43 0.15
CA PHE A 111 -10.93 10.39 1.59
C PHE A 111 -10.33 11.71 2.09
N GLU A 112 -10.77 12.13 3.28
CA GLU A 112 -10.25 13.33 3.95
C GLU A 112 -8.91 13.06 4.63
N ALA A 113 -8.67 11.82 5.03
CA ALA A 113 -7.45 11.40 5.67
C ALA A 113 -7.15 9.95 5.32
N VAL A 114 -5.87 9.58 5.43
CA VAL A 114 -5.42 8.21 5.23
C VAL A 114 -4.67 7.77 6.47
N HIS A 115 -5.09 6.66 7.05
CA HIS A 115 -4.44 6.05 8.20
C HIS A 115 -3.51 4.93 7.77
N VAL A 116 -2.50 4.65 8.58
CA VAL A 116 -1.66 3.47 8.44
C VAL A 116 -1.27 2.98 9.83
N PHE A 117 -1.20 1.68 9.99
CA PHE A 117 -0.70 1.06 11.20
C PHE A 117 0.60 0.32 10.90
N THR A 118 1.64 0.59 11.66
CA THR A 118 2.89 -0.14 11.56
C THR A 118 3.47 -0.39 12.95
N ASP A 119 4.17 -1.51 13.09
CA ASP A 119 4.76 -1.93 14.35
C ASP A 119 6.30 -2.01 14.30
N THR A 120 6.91 -1.52 13.22
CA THR A 120 8.36 -1.50 13.09
C THR A 120 8.91 -0.09 13.01
N PRO A 121 10.08 0.20 13.65
CA PRO A 121 10.70 1.52 13.53
C PRO A 121 11.06 1.91 12.11
N LYS A 122 11.46 0.93 11.30
CA LYS A 122 11.83 1.17 9.91
C LYS A 122 10.64 1.64 9.08
N ALA A 123 9.48 1.00 9.24
CA ALA A 123 8.27 1.40 8.54
C ALA A 123 7.77 2.75 9.06
N ALA A 124 7.84 2.99 10.37
CA ALA A 124 7.48 4.29 10.95
C ALA A 124 8.29 5.42 10.33
N ALA A 125 9.61 5.25 10.24
CA ALA A 125 10.49 6.25 9.62
C ALA A 125 10.13 6.46 8.13
N PHE A 126 9.80 5.38 7.44
CA PHE A 126 9.39 5.45 6.04
C PHE A 126 8.12 6.30 5.87
N TYR A 127 7.08 6.06 6.69
CA TYR A 127 5.85 6.84 6.57
C TYR A 127 6.02 8.30 6.96
N LEU A 128 6.88 8.60 7.92
CA LEU A 128 7.22 10.00 8.21
C LEU A 128 7.84 10.67 6.99
N ARG A 129 8.73 9.99 6.27
CA ARG A 129 9.31 10.51 5.03
C ARG A 129 8.28 10.69 3.92
N CYS A 130 7.20 9.91 3.95
CA CYS A 130 6.10 10.05 2.99
C CYS A 130 5.13 11.18 3.34
N GLY A 131 5.36 11.89 4.43
CA GLY A 131 4.52 13.02 4.83
C GLY A 131 3.42 12.69 5.80
N PHE A 132 3.45 11.50 6.41
CA PHE A 132 2.52 11.15 7.48
C PHE A 132 2.96 11.77 8.79
N ASP A 133 2.00 12.04 9.67
CA ASP A 133 2.25 12.46 11.04
C ASP A 133 2.01 11.30 11.99
N GLN A 134 2.85 11.19 13.01
CA GLN A 134 2.67 10.18 14.04
C GLN A 134 1.50 10.54 14.94
N VAL A 135 0.67 9.56 15.26
CA VAL A 135 -0.49 9.75 16.14
C VAL A 135 -0.53 8.64 17.20
N ALA A 136 -1.19 8.93 18.31
CA ALA A 136 -1.42 7.97 19.39
C ALA A 136 -2.86 7.48 19.29
N ASP A 137 -3.08 6.38 18.56
CA ASP A 137 -4.39 5.80 18.34
C ASP A 137 -4.24 4.27 18.36
N SER A 138 -5.28 3.57 18.82
CA SER A 138 -5.23 2.11 18.92
C SER A 138 -5.24 1.41 17.55
N THR A 139 -5.72 2.08 16.51
CA THR A 139 -5.88 1.48 15.18
C THR A 139 -5.01 2.12 14.10
N ALA A 140 -4.32 3.21 14.43
CA ALA A 140 -3.44 3.89 13.48
C ALA A 140 -2.22 4.44 14.20
N THR A 141 -1.04 4.26 13.63
CA THR A 141 0.18 4.86 14.17
C THR A 141 0.54 6.15 13.45
N HIS A 142 0.09 6.33 12.22
CA HIS A 142 0.38 7.49 11.39
C HIS A 142 -0.84 7.88 10.58
N VAL A 143 -0.98 9.19 10.33
CA VAL A 143 -2.10 9.75 9.58
C VAL A 143 -1.58 10.78 8.59
N ARG A 144 -2.11 10.75 7.39
CA ARG A 144 -1.91 11.80 6.40
C ARG A 144 -3.24 12.46 6.12
N THR A 145 -3.35 13.75 6.46
CA THR A 145 -4.56 14.52 6.19
C THR A 145 -4.51 15.06 4.77
N SER A 146 -5.64 14.99 4.06
CA SER A 146 -5.77 15.55 2.74
C SER A 146 -5.55 17.06 2.75
N ARG A 147 -4.82 17.57 1.75
CA ARG A 147 -4.55 19.00 1.63
C ARG A 147 -5.57 19.70 0.74
N ARG A 148 -6.77 19.16 0.66
CA ARG A 148 -7.83 19.83 -0.08
C ARG A 148 -8.12 21.20 0.50
N ARG A 149 -8.28 22.10 -0.40
CA ARG A 149 -8.75 23.46 -0.08
C ARG A 149 -10.11 23.68 -0.71
#